data_9ccbe16cfff0bbcfe000594de8c51472
#
_entry.id   9ccbe16cfff0bbcfe000594de8c51472
#
_cell.length_a   1.000
_cell.length_b   1.000
_cell.length_c   1.000
_cell.angle_alpha   90.00
_cell.angle_beta   90.00
_cell.angle_gamma   90.00
#
_symmetry.space_group_name_H-M   'P 1'
#
loop_
_entity.id
_entity.type
_entity.pdbx_description
1 polymer ?
#
loop_
_entity_poly.entity_id
_entity_poly.type
_entity_poly.pdbx_seq_one_letter_code
_entity_poly.pdbx_strand_id
1 'polypeptide(L)'
;MKTIQYQLQDGIATVTFDEPGSPVNTMCAQWNDDMHALAAQVLQDKDAIRGILLTSAKSTFFAGADLKGVMRSQASDGPRVFAEIEGIKKAFRTIETLGVPVVSCLNGTALGGGWEVALIGHYRIATANPKTQFGLPEVTLGLIPGGGGITKM
;
A
#
# COMPACT_ATOMS: atom_id res chain seq x y z
N MET A 1 -8.67 5.90 10.93
CA MET A 1 -7.33 5.75 10.32
C MET A 1 -6.57 7.05 10.47
N LYS A 2 -5.26 7.01 10.69
CA LYS A 2 -4.42 8.20 10.90
C LYS A 2 -3.52 8.50 9.70
N THR A 3 -3.10 7.46 8.99
CA THR A 3 -2.19 7.54 7.82
C THR A 3 -2.91 7.32 6.50
N ILE A 4 -4.21 7.00 6.57
CA ILE A 4 -5.05 6.75 5.41
C ILE A 4 -6.34 7.54 5.57
N GLN A 5 -6.68 8.33 4.56
CA GLN A 5 -7.97 8.98 4.42
C GLN A 5 -8.83 8.15 3.48
N TYR A 6 -10.09 7.90 3.87
CA TYR A 6 -11.07 7.17 3.07
C TYR A 6 -12.29 8.05 2.84
N GLN A 7 -12.71 8.19 1.61
CA GLN A 7 -13.90 8.93 1.22
C GLN A 7 -14.68 8.12 0.18
N LEU A 8 -15.96 7.88 0.42
CA LEU A 8 -16.87 7.29 -0.54
C LEU A 8 -17.83 8.36 -1.06
N GLN A 9 -17.79 8.64 -2.35
CA GLN A 9 -18.64 9.61 -3.02
C GLN A 9 -19.06 9.08 -4.38
N ASP A 10 -20.35 9.12 -4.69
CA ASP A 10 -20.93 8.70 -5.99
C ASP A 10 -20.51 7.28 -6.42
N GLY A 11 -20.29 6.40 -5.45
CA GLY A 11 -19.85 5.02 -5.66
C GLY A 11 -18.34 4.87 -5.88
N ILE A 12 -17.57 5.94 -5.80
CA ILE A 12 -16.10 5.88 -5.89
C ILE A 12 -15.51 6.01 -4.49
N ALA A 13 -14.78 4.98 -4.06
CA ALA A 13 -14.00 4.99 -2.83
C ALA A 13 -12.60 5.54 -3.12
N THR A 14 -12.30 6.72 -2.63
CA THR A 14 -10.96 7.32 -2.74
C THR A 14 -10.19 7.05 -1.45
N VAL A 15 -9.06 6.36 -1.60
CA VAL A 15 -8.11 6.04 -0.53
C VAL A 15 -6.88 6.89 -0.75
N THR A 16 -6.62 7.83 0.16
CA THR A 16 -5.47 8.72 0.09
C THR A 16 -4.48 8.38 1.20
N PHE A 17 -3.27 7.97 0.83
CA PHE A 17 -2.19 7.76 1.79
C PHE A 17 -1.60 9.09 2.21
N ASP A 18 -1.55 9.35 3.53
CA ASP A 18 -1.09 10.62 4.10
C ASP A 18 -0.52 10.41 5.51
N GLU A 19 0.74 9.99 5.60
CA GLU A 19 1.42 9.79 6.89
C GLU A 19 1.70 11.15 7.56
N PRO A 20 1.09 11.45 8.72
CA PRO A 20 1.27 12.74 9.40
C PRO A 20 2.72 12.97 9.82
N GLY A 21 3.22 14.18 9.60
CA GLY A 21 4.57 14.58 10.02
C GLY A 21 5.70 13.94 9.23
N SER A 22 5.39 13.15 8.21
CA SER A 22 6.37 12.53 7.30
C SER A 22 6.28 13.15 5.89
N PRO A 23 7.41 13.37 5.22
CA PRO A 23 7.41 13.81 3.82
C PRO A 23 6.99 12.71 2.83
N VAL A 24 6.95 11.47 3.27
CA VAL A 24 6.63 10.28 2.46
C VAL A 24 5.69 9.35 3.21
N ASN A 25 4.99 8.48 2.50
CA ASN A 25 4.24 7.38 3.09
C ASN A 25 5.13 6.14 3.22
N THR A 26 5.05 5.46 4.36
CA THR A 26 5.79 4.22 4.63
C THR A 26 4.88 3.15 5.25
N MET A 27 5.27 1.88 5.14
CA MET A 27 4.63 0.78 5.86
C MET A 27 5.06 0.77 7.33
N CYS A 28 4.75 1.85 8.07
CA CYS A 28 4.96 1.91 9.51
C CYS A 28 3.88 1.12 10.26
N ALA A 29 4.08 0.87 11.56
CA ALA A 29 3.12 0.12 12.38
C ALA A 29 1.69 0.71 12.32
N GLN A 30 1.57 2.05 12.41
CA GLN A 30 0.26 2.71 12.31
C GLN A 30 -0.39 2.50 10.94
N TRP A 31 0.40 2.51 9.86
CA TRP A 31 -0.12 2.23 8.53
C TRP A 31 -0.62 0.78 8.40
N ASN A 32 0.07 -0.18 9.02
CA ASN A 32 -0.40 -1.57 9.05
C ASN A 32 -1.78 -1.68 9.71
N ASP A 33 -1.97 -1.05 10.87
CA ASP A 33 -3.28 -1.01 11.55
C ASP A 33 -4.35 -0.36 10.67
N ASP A 34 -4.01 0.76 10.03
CA ASP A 34 -4.92 1.50 9.16
C ASP A 34 -5.29 0.71 7.90
N MET A 35 -4.39 -0.11 7.34
CA MET A 35 -4.70 -0.99 6.21
C MET A 35 -5.68 -2.10 6.58
N HIS A 36 -5.58 -2.66 7.77
CA HIS A 36 -6.57 -3.61 8.28
C HIS A 36 -7.94 -2.94 8.46
N ALA A 37 -7.96 -1.74 9.02
CA ALA A 37 -9.18 -0.95 9.18
C ALA A 37 -9.80 -0.58 7.83
N LEU A 38 -8.99 -0.20 6.84
CA LEU A 38 -9.42 0.08 5.47
C LEU A 38 -10.05 -1.17 4.82
N ALA A 39 -9.40 -2.32 4.93
CA ALA A 39 -9.92 -3.57 4.39
C ALA A 39 -11.30 -3.92 5.00
N ALA A 40 -11.48 -3.69 6.31
CA ALA A 40 -12.77 -3.88 6.97
C ALA A 40 -13.82 -2.86 6.46
N GLN A 41 -13.44 -1.58 6.29
CA GLN A 41 -14.33 -0.52 5.83
C GLN A 41 -14.83 -0.78 4.41
N VAL A 42 -13.95 -1.15 3.47
CA VAL A 42 -14.38 -1.43 2.08
C VAL A 42 -15.30 -2.64 2.00
N LEU A 43 -15.16 -3.62 2.89
CA LEU A 43 -16.10 -4.74 2.98
C LEU A 43 -17.47 -4.31 3.52
N GLN A 44 -17.53 -3.38 4.46
CA GLN A 44 -18.78 -2.83 4.97
C GLN A 44 -19.51 -2.04 3.88
N ASP A 45 -18.78 -1.26 3.09
CA ASP A 45 -19.33 -0.38 2.07
C ASP A 45 -19.46 -1.06 0.69
N LYS A 46 -19.15 -2.36 0.57
CA LYS A 46 -19.00 -3.08 -0.70
C LYS A 46 -20.16 -2.88 -1.68
N ASP A 47 -21.39 -2.84 -1.19
CA ASP A 47 -22.59 -2.73 -2.04
C ASP A 47 -22.80 -1.30 -2.59
N ALA A 48 -22.15 -0.30 -1.97
CA ALA A 48 -22.15 1.09 -2.40
C ALA A 48 -20.94 1.45 -3.28
N ILE A 49 -19.87 0.62 -3.25
CA ILE A 49 -18.64 0.87 -4.02
C ILE A 49 -18.80 0.34 -5.44
N ARG A 50 -18.49 1.17 -6.44
CA ARG A 50 -18.40 0.83 -7.87
C ARG A 50 -16.98 0.88 -8.41
N GLY A 51 -16.06 1.49 -7.66
CA GLY A 51 -14.64 1.58 -8.00
C GLY A 51 -13.83 2.15 -6.85
N ILE A 52 -12.53 1.82 -6.82
CA ILE A 52 -11.59 2.27 -5.79
C ILE A 52 -10.43 3.00 -6.46
N LEU A 53 -10.07 4.16 -5.93
CA LEU A 53 -8.87 4.92 -6.29
C LEU A 53 -7.89 4.89 -5.13
N LEU A 54 -6.65 4.49 -5.40
CA LEU A 54 -5.54 4.55 -4.45
C LEU A 54 -4.63 5.71 -4.87
N THR A 55 -4.40 6.67 -4.00
CA THR A 55 -3.58 7.85 -4.29
C THR A 55 -2.78 8.30 -3.07
N SER A 56 -1.95 9.33 -3.21
CA SER A 56 -1.12 9.87 -2.15
C SER A 56 -1.26 11.39 -2.05
N ALA A 57 -1.30 11.89 -0.83
CA ALA A 57 -1.21 13.33 -0.54
C ALA A 57 0.23 13.86 -0.55
N LYS A 58 1.24 12.98 -0.71
CA LYS A 58 2.66 13.34 -0.74
C LYS A 58 3.15 13.55 -2.18
N SER A 59 4.35 14.09 -2.34
CA SER A 59 5.02 14.22 -3.66
C SER A 59 5.48 12.89 -4.25
N THR A 60 5.60 11.84 -3.42
CA THR A 60 5.78 10.44 -3.83
C THR A 60 4.48 9.67 -3.63
N PHE A 61 4.27 8.59 -4.39
CA PHE A 61 3.13 7.73 -4.14
C PHE A 61 3.32 7.00 -2.80
N PHE A 62 4.42 6.21 -2.69
CA PHE A 62 4.72 5.47 -1.47
C PHE A 62 6.19 5.03 -1.46
N ALA A 63 6.90 5.25 -0.34
CA ALA A 63 8.35 5.03 -0.27
C ALA A 63 8.76 3.58 0.06
N GLY A 64 7.81 2.74 0.51
CA GLY A 64 8.07 1.34 0.84
C GLY A 64 8.06 1.04 2.33
N ALA A 65 8.81 -0.01 2.73
CA ALA A 65 8.87 -0.45 4.12
C ALA A 65 9.55 0.57 5.05
N ASP A 66 9.19 0.57 6.32
CA ASP A 66 9.98 1.25 7.36
C ASP A 66 11.31 0.50 7.58
N LEU A 67 12.34 0.93 6.86
CA LEU A 67 13.67 0.31 6.94
C LEU A 67 14.28 0.35 8.34
N LYS A 68 13.93 1.36 9.15
CA LYS A 68 14.41 1.43 10.54
C LYS A 68 13.80 0.32 11.39
N GLY A 69 12.54 0.00 11.16
CA GLY A 69 11.87 -1.15 11.79
C GLY A 69 12.49 -2.48 11.35
N VAL A 70 12.68 -2.65 10.04
CA VAL A 70 13.31 -3.86 9.46
C VAL A 70 14.71 -4.08 10.03
N MET A 71 15.56 -3.06 10.09
CA MET A 71 16.94 -3.17 10.61
C MET A 71 17.02 -3.53 12.08
N ARG A 72 15.97 -3.30 12.87
CA ARG A 72 15.93 -3.65 14.30
C ARG A 72 15.43 -5.07 14.53
N SER A 73 14.84 -5.71 13.52
CA SER A 73 14.30 -7.06 13.65
C SER A 73 15.41 -8.09 13.82
N GLN A 74 15.17 -9.06 14.69
CA GLN A 74 16.07 -10.18 14.96
C GLN A 74 15.46 -11.48 14.44
N ALA A 75 16.25 -12.54 14.32
CA ALA A 75 15.77 -13.86 13.89
C ALA A 75 14.61 -14.39 14.76
N SER A 76 14.61 -14.06 16.05
CA SER A 76 13.52 -14.42 16.99
C SER A 76 12.18 -13.73 16.65
N ASP A 77 12.18 -12.62 15.92
CA ASP A 77 10.97 -11.91 15.50
C ASP A 77 10.28 -12.56 14.30
N GLY A 78 10.91 -13.56 13.69
CA GLY A 78 10.42 -14.20 12.46
C GLY A 78 8.93 -14.57 12.47
N PRO A 79 8.41 -15.29 13.48
CA PRO A 79 6.98 -15.66 13.52
C PRO A 79 6.05 -14.43 13.56
N ARG A 80 6.42 -13.38 14.30
CA ARG A 80 5.65 -12.14 14.40
C ARG A 80 5.66 -11.38 13.06
N VAL A 81 6.85 -11.19 12.48
CA VAL A 81 7.01 -10.50 11.17
C VAL A 81 6.26 -11.24 10.08
N PHE A 82 6.32 -12.57 10.06
CA PHE A 82 5.57 -13.39 9.12
C PHE A 82 4.05 -13.15 9.26
N ALA A 83 3.52 -13.16 10.48
CA ALA A 83 2.09 -12.92 10.72
C ALA A 83 1.65 -11.51 10.29
N GLU A 84 2.49 -10.49 10.54
CA GLU A 84 2.24 -9.11 10.10
C GLU A 84 2.18 -9.01 8.58
N ILE A 85 3.16 -9.59 7.87
CA ILE A 85 3.21 -9.59 6.39
C ILE A 85 2.00 -10.32 5.81
N GLU A 86 1.65 -11.49 6.33
CA GLU A 86 0.47 -12.24 5.87
C GLU A 86 -0.83 -11.45 6.11
N GLY A 87 -0.93 -10.74 7.23
CA GLY A 87 -2.04 -9.85 7.52
C GLY A 87 -2.19 -8.74 6.49
N ILE A 88 -1.10 -8.06 6.15
CA ILE A 88 -1.08 -7.02 5.11
C ILE A 88 -1.43 -7.57 3.73
N LYS A 89 -0.86 -8.71 3.35
CA LYS A 89 -1.21 -9.39 2.08
C LYS A 89 -2.69 -9.73 2.01
N LYS A 90 -3.28 -10.16 3.12
CA LYS A 90 -4.73 -10.42 3.22
C LYS A 90 -5.53 -9.13 3.04
N ALA A 91 -5.11 -8.01 3.65
CA ALA A 91 -5.76 -6.72 3.46
C ALA A 91 -5.67 -6.26 2.00
N PHE A 92 -4.51 -6.38 1.35
CA PHE A 92 -4.34 -6.10 -0.08
C PHE A 92 -5.29 -6.95 -0.93
N ARG A 93 -5.33 -8.25 -0.66
CA ARG A 93 -6.19 -9.17 -1.41
C ARG A 93 -7.66 -8.85 -1.24
N THR A 94 -8.10 -8.45 -0.05
CA THR A 94 -9.48 -8.03 0.22
C THR A 94 -9.88 -6.85 -0.68
N ILE A 95 -9.04 -5.83 -0.81
CA ILE A 95 -9.30 -4.68 -1.66
C ILE A 95 -9.30 -5.09 -3.14
N GLU A 96 -8.28 -5.83 -3.58
CA GLU A 96 -8.11 -6.29 -4.95
C GLU A 96 -9.27 -7.15 -5.42
N THR A 97 -9.82 -8.01 -4.56
CA THR A 97 -10.90 -8.96 -4.93
C THR A 97 -12.29 -8.52 -4.50
N LEU A 98 -12.49 -7.23 -4.21
CA LEU A 98 -13.81 -6.71 -3.83
C LEU A 98 -14.88 -6.88 -4.92
N GLY A 99 -14.46 -7.10 -6.17
CA GLY A 99 -15.36 -7.28 -7.31
C GLY A 99 -15.62 -6.00 -8.11
N VAL A 100 -14.88 -4.93 -7.82
CA VAL A 100 -14.95 -3.64 -8.53
C VAL A 100 -13.58 -3.23 -9.06
N PRO A 101 -13.48 -2.36 -10.07
CA PRO A 101 -12.20 -1.83 -10.53
C PRO A 101 -11.45 -1.11 -9.41
N VAL A 102 -10.16 -1.40 -9.29
CA VAL A 102 -9.22 -0.70 -8.40
C VAL A 102 -8.14 -0.04 -9.27
N VAL A 103 -7.95 1.25 -9.10
CA VAL A 103 -6.96 2.04 -9.88
C VAL A 103 -5.97 2.69 -8.93
N SER A 104 -4.69 2.42 -9.13
CA SER A 104 -3.60 3.10 -8.44
C SER A 104 -3.16 4.33 -9.23
N CYS A 105 -3.38 5.52 -8.64
CA CYS A 105 -3.05 6.82 -9.23
C CYS A 105 -1.68 7.27 -8.70
N LEU A 106 -0.62 6.97 -9.47
CA LEU A 106 0.77 7.18 -9.07
C LEU A 106 1.21 8.61 -9.40
N ASN A 107 1.10 9.49 -8.42
CA ASN A 107 1.51 10.90 -8.55
C ASN A 107 3.03 11.10 -8.38
N GLY A 108 3.79 10.04 -8.08
CA GLY A 108 5.23 10.06 -7.89
C GLY A 108 5.81 8.65 -7.69
N THR A 109 7.06 8.60 -7.28
CA THR A 109 7.82 7.36 -7.09
C THR A 109 7.11 6.37 -6.15
N ALA A 110 7.16 5.07 -6.53
CA ALA A 110 6.69 3.94 -5.74
C ALA A 110 7.74 2.82 -5.78
N LEU A 111 8.43 2.57 -4.66
CA LEU A 111 9.53 1.60 -4.58
C LEU A 111 9.28 0.58 -3.47
N GLY A 112 9.75 -0.65 -3.70
CA GLY A 112 9.65 -1.73 -2.73
C GLY A 112 8.20 -2.00 -2.33
N GLY A 113 7.92 -2.07 -1.04
CA GLY A 113 6.55 -2.17 -0.52
C GLY A 113 5.60 -1.11 -1.08
N GLY A 114 6.10 0.08 -1.46
CA GLY A 114 5.27 1.11 -2.12
C GLY A 114 4.81 0.69 -3.51
N TRP A 115 5.65 -0.03 -4.26
CA TRP A 115 5.25 -0.64 -5.51
C TRP A 115 4.27 -1.80 -5.29
N GLU A 116 4.46 -2.58 -4.21
CA GLU A 116 3.52 -3.65 -3.83
C GLU A 116 2.12 -3.08 -3.49
N VAL A 117 2.04 -1.91 -2.85
CA VAL A 117 0.78 -1.17 -2.66
C VAL A 117 0.19 -0.75 -4.01
N ALA A 118 1.01 -0.26 -4.94
CA ALA A 118 0.54 0.10 -6.28
C ALA A 118 -0.01 -1.10 -7.06
N LEU A 119 0.55 -2.30 -6.81
CA LEU A 119 0.13 -3.55 -7.43
C LEU A 119 -1.21 -4.11 -6.89
N ILE A 120 -1.83 -3.49 -5.88
CA ILE A 120 -3.21 -3.76 -5.48
C ILE A 120 -4.17 -3.34 -6.60
N GLY A 121 -3.85 -2.26 -7.32
CA GLY A 121 -4.66 -1.75 -8.42
C GLY A 121 -4.66 -2.69 -9.63
N HIS A 122 -5.84 -2.95 -10.19
CA HIS A 122 -5.99 -3.63 -11.48
C HIS A 122 -5.36 -2.80 -12.61
N TYR A 123 -5.46 -1.47 -12.49
CA TYR A 123 -4.85 -0.50 -13.40
C TYR A 123 -3.97 0.46 -12.62
N ARG A 124 -2.91 0.94 -13.26
CA ARG A 124 -1.99 1.95 -12.74
C ARG A 124 -1.91 3.10 -13.72
N ILE A 125 -2.19 4.31 -13.23
CA ILE A 125 -2.06 5.55 -13.98
C ILE A 125 -0.95 6.34 -13.30
N ALA A 126 0.04 6.80 -14.05
CA ALA A 126 1.18 7.53 -13.53
C ALA A 126 1.31 8.90 -14.18
N THR A 127 1.81 9.88 -13.43
CA THR A 127 2.21 11.17 -13.98
C THR A 127 3.45 11.01 -14.87
N ALA A 128 3.46 11.68 -16.01
CA ALA A 128 4.60 11.71 -16.93
C ALA A 128 5.75 12.57 -16.34
N ASN A 129 6.56 11.98 -15.46
CA ASN A 129 7.71 12.63 -14.86
C ASN A 129 8.94 11.69 -14.99
N PRO A 130 10.00 12.10 -15.73
CA PRO A 130 11.17 11.25 -15.96
C PRO A 130 11.97 10.92 -14.70
N LYS A 131 11.73 11.62 -13.58
CA LYS A 131 12.38 11.33 -12.29
C LYS A 131 11.62 10.30 -11.46
N THR A 132 10.40 9.94 -11.86
CA THR A 132 9.58 8.96 -11.17
C THR A 132 10.12 7.55 -11.40
N GLN A 133 10.24 6.78 -10.34
CA GLN A 133 10.74 5.40 -10.37
C GLN A 133 9.71 4.45 -9.79
N PHE A 134 9.55 3.30 -10.44
CA PHE A 134 8.70 2.21 -10.01
C PHE A 134 9.49 0.91 -9.99
N GLY A 135 9.37 0.11 -8.94
CA GLY A 135 10.04 -1.18 -8.90
C GLY A 135 10.28 -1.74 -7.51
N LEU A 136 10.96 -2.89 -7.49
CA LEU A 136 11.24 -3.70 -6.32
C LEU A 136 12.77 -3.76 -6.08
N PRO A 137 13.37 -2.76 -5.40
CA PRO A 137 14.82 -2.69 -5.18
C PRO A 137 15.31 -3.52 -3.99
N GLU A 138 14.47 -4.36 -3.39
CA GLU A 138 14.76 -5.10 -2.14
C GLU A 138 16.06 -5.88 -2.18
N VAL A 139 16.43 -6.43 -3.33
CA VAL A 139 17.68 -7.18 -3.51
C VAL A 139 18.93 -6.35 -3.19
N THR A 140 18.88 -5.02 -3.38
CA THR A 140 19.99 -4.12 -3.05
C THR A 140 20.24 -4.02 -1.55
N LEU A 141 19.26 -4.45 -0.74
CA LEU A 141 19.30 -4.46 0.72
C LEU A 141 19.44 -5.89 1.28
N GLY A 142 19.66 -6.90 0.41
CA GLY A 142 19.67 -8.30 0.82
C GLY A 142 18.31 -8.85 1.25
N LEU A 143 17.22 -8.21 0.81
CA LEU A 143 15.85 -8.59 1.10
C LEU A 143 15.15 -9.14 -0.16
N ILE A 144 13.95 -9.69 0.05
CA ILE A 144 13.02 -10.05 -1.03
C ILE A 144 11.71 -9.29 -0.83
N PRO A 145 10.98 -8.95 -1.91
CA PRO A 145 9.66 -8.35 -1.81
C PRO A 145 8.69 -9.26 -1.04
N GLY A 146 8.16 -8.77 0.08
CA GLY A 146 7.33 -9.56 1.01
C GLY A 146 5.83 -9.37 0.86
N GLY A 147 5.36 -8.25 0.31
CA GLY A 147 3.94 -7.90 0.18
C GLY A 147 3.23 -8.46 -1.06
N GLY A 148 3.89 -9.35 -1.80
CA GLY A 148 3.31 -10.02 -2.98
C GLY A 148 3.83 -9.49 -4.32
N GLY A 149 4.81 -8.59 -4.32
CA GLY A 149 5.37 -7.99 -5.55
C GLY A 149 5.88 -9.01 -6.55
N ILE A 150 6.55 -10.08 -6.09
CA ILE A 150 7.08 -11.13 -6.96
C ILE A 150 5.98 -11.87 -7.73
N THR A 151 4.81 -12.04 -7.12
CA THR A 151 3.70 -12.82 -7.72
C THR A 151 2.77 -11.97 -8.58
N LYS A 152 2.90 -10.64 -8.53
CA LYS A 152 2.00 -9.70 -9.22
C LYS A 152 2.68 -8.97 -10.39
N MET A 153 3.99 -9.11 -10.52
CA MET A 153 4.77 -8.62 -11.66
C MET A 153 4.89 -9.71 -12.76
#